data_f29306637a0f7a5cd2d0a8e31a4774e8
#
_entry.id   f29306637a0f7a5cd2d0a8e31a4774e8
#
_cell.length_a   1.000
_cell.length_b   1.000
_cell.length_c   1.000
_cell.angle_alpha   90.00
_cell.angle_beta   90.00
_cell.angle_gamma   90.00
#
_symmetry.space_group_name_H-M   'P 1'
#
loop_
_entity.id
_entity.type
_entity.pdbx_description
1 polymer ?
#
loop_
_entity_poly.entity_id
_entity_poly.type
_entity_poly.pdbx_seq_one_letter_code
_entity_poly.pdbx_strand_id
1 'polypeptide(L)'
;MKLNRRTALAAGAAAIGIGASGRALADVEDDGVGGVEDIVNYAWSTIAPDPKDEIEFEDAVYMNEVVETGEESALVIKFSDGSKLTLGENAKVVIDRYVYNPGGADSAQAITLTKGAFRFLSGSIPKDKVEIKTPAVSIGIRGTELVFDVAEDGQTEMSTIAGQADVTDGDGETLTVNPDESIEAGPDRRFRGKVRKRRHVIRSIAIAEGLVAARKRWPERKPRLRRAVRRNRRRKADLRAPHRRF
;
A
#
# COMPACT_ATOMS: atom_id res chain seq x y z
N MET A 1 18.72 20.11 3.07
CA MET A 1 17.34 20.55 3.28
C MET A 1 16.49 19.46 2.63
N LYS A 2 15.86 18.59 3.41
CA LYS A 2 14.99 17.52 2.87
C LYS A 2 13.72 18.20 2.39
N LEU A 3 13.45 18.21 1.08
CA LEU A 3 12.12 18.55 0.59
C LEU A 3 11.17 17.49 1.14
N ASN A 4 10.22 17.93 1.93
CA ASN A 4 9.17 17.08 2.44
C ASN A 4 8.28 16.65 1.25
N ARG A 5 7.78 15.41 1.22
CA ARG A 5 6.86 14.87 0.19
C ARG A 5 5.70 15.84 -0.13
N ARG A 6 5.34 16.69 0.82
CA ARG A 6 4.30 17.73 0.68
C ARG A 6 4.66 18.85 -0.30
N THR A 7 5.95 19.07 -0.62
CA THR A 7 6.37 20.19 -1.49
C THR A 7 6.46 19.80 -2.98
N ALA A 8 6.58 18.52 -3.30
CA ALA A 8 6.70 18.06 -4.69
C ALA A 8 5.37 18.14 -5.46
N LEU A 9 4.23 17.94 -4.79
CA LEU A 9 2.89 18.02 -5.41
C LEU A 9 2.44 19.46 -5.74
N ALA A 10 3.04 20.49 -5.10
CA ALA A 10 2.70 21.89 -5.35
C ALA A 10 3.39 22.50 -6.59
N ALA A 11 4.40 21.85 -7.18
CA ALA A 11 5.18 22.40 -8.27
C ALA A 11 4.60 22.18 -9.69
N GLY A 12 3.52 21.43 -9.83
CA GLY A 12 2.91 21.07 -11.13
C GLY A 12 1.87 22.02 -11.69
N ALA A 13 1.52 23.11 -11.04
CA ALA A 13 0.40 23.98 -11.43
C ALA A 13 0.76 25.47 -11.54
N ALA A 14 1.88 25.83 -12.13
CA ALA A 14 2.21 27.23 -12.37
C ALA A 14 2.78 27.46 -13.75
N ALA A 15 1.91 27.62 -14.75
CA ALA A 15 2.16 28.46 -15.92
C ALA A 15 0.88 28.68 -16.72
N ILE A 16 0.10 29.73 -16.42
CA ILE A 16 -0.52 30.63 -17.40
C ILE A 16 -0.89 31.89 -16.61
N GLY A 17 -0.24 33.02 -16.94
CA GLY A 17 -0.50 34.30 -16.34
C GLY A 17 -1.72 34.98 -16.95
N ILE A 18 -2.32 35.87 -16.18
CA ILE A 18 -2.68 37.28 -16.45
C ILE A 18 -3.75 37.72 -15.44
N GLY A 19 -3.48 38.81 -14.72
CA GLY A 19 -4.51 39.75 -14.22
C GLY A 19 -4.93 39.60 -12.75
N ALA A 20 -4.29 40.39 -11.93
CA ALA A 20 -4.78 41.09 -10.72
C ALA A 20 -6.12 40.65 -10.10
N SER A 21 -6.05 39.98 -8.98
CA SER A 21 -6.83 40.19 -7.75
C SER A 21 -6.34 39.17 -6.73
N GLY A 22 -5.70 39.66 -5.66
CA GLY A 22 -5.15 38.79 -4.61
C GLY A 22 -6.24 38.01 -3.87
N ARG A 23 -6.47 36.78 -4.34
CA ARG A 23 -7.00 35.73 -3.50
C ARG A 23 -5.81 34.81 -3.22
N ALA A 24 -5.35 34.84 -1.99
CA ALA A 24 -4.51 33.80 -1.49
C ALA A 24 -5.19 32.46 -1.86
N LEU A 25 -4.56 31.70 -2.75
CA LEU A 25 -4.89 30.30 -2.89
C LEU A 25 -4.55 29.70 -1.52
N ALA A 26 -5.57 29.37 -0.76
CA ALA A 26 -5.40 28.54 0.39
C ALA A 26 -4.68 27.29 -0.11
N ASP A 27 -3.52 26.98 0.42
CA ASP A 27 -2.88 25.70 0.26
C ASP A 27 -3.92 24.67 0.70
N VAL A 28 -4.51 23.98 -0.26
CA VAL A 28 -5.29 22.78 0.02
C VAL A 28 -4.26 21.79 0.53
N GLU A 29 -4.17 21.65 1.83
CA GLU A 29 -3.40 20.55 2.42
C GLU A 29 -4.00 19.28 1.84
N ASP A 30 -3.27 18.62 0.95
CA ASP A 30 -3.63 17.30 0.42
C ASP A 30 -3.28 16.29 1.51
N ASP A 31 -4.24 16.03 2.40
CA ASP A 31 -4.08 15.17 3.57
C ASP A 31 -3.84 13.69 3.22
N GLY A 32 -3.76 13.36 1.93
CA GLY A 32 -3.62 12.00 1.45
C GLY A 32 -4.89 11.17 1.67
N VAL A 33 -4.83 9.90 1.30
CA VAL A 33 -5.94 8.94 1.45
C VAL A 33 -5.81 8.10 2.72
N GLY A 34 -4.71 8.22 3.42
CA GLY A 34 -4.38 7.51 4.65
C GLY A 34 -2.96 7.82 5.10
N GLY A 35 -2.46 7.04 6.04
CA GLY A 35 -1.10 7.19 6.55
C GLY A 35 -0.48 5.88 7.00
N VAL A 36 0.82 5.90 7.19
CA VAL A 36 1.61 4.77 7.69
C VAL A 36 1.40 4.66 9.20
N GLU A 37 0.65 3.64 9.62
CA GLU A 37 0.37 3.34 11.05
C GLU A 37 1.54 2.61 11.71
N ASP A 38 2.27 1.78 10.95
CA ASP A 38 3.46 1.09 11.46
C ASP A 38 4.38 0.68 10.31
N ILE A 39 5.68 0.59 10.59
CA ILE A 39 6.70 0.18 9.63
C ILE A 39 7.84 -0.55 10.34
N VAL A 40 8.29 -1.64 9.76
CA VAL A 40 9.46 -2.41 10.19
C VAL A 40 10.44 -2.44 9.03
N ASN A 41 11.70 -2.12 9.29
CA ASN A 41 12.82 -2.02 8.36
C ASN A 41 12.57 -1.03 7.22
N TYR A 42 12.32 -1.46 5.99
CA TYR A 42 12.33 -0.60 4.80
C TYR A 42 11.06 -0.72 3.98
N ALA A 43 10.50 0.43 3.63
CA ALA A 43 9.48 0.55 2.60
C ALA A 43 9.75 1.78 1.74
N TRP A 44 9.27 1.75 0.54
CA TRP A 44 9.41 2.83 -0.43
C TRP A 44 8.08 3.12 -1.10
N SER A 45 7.95 4.34 -1.56
CA SER A 45 6.84 4.74 -2.41
C SER A 45 7.32 5.40 -3.69
N THR A 46 6.44 5.36 -4.68
CA THR A 46 6.63 6.05 -5.95
C THR A 46 5.29 6.65 -6.38
N ILE A 47 5.28 7.95 -6.62
CA ILE A 47 4.17 8.66 -7.27
C ILE A 47 4.73 9.25 -8.54
N ALA A 48 4.31 8.76 -9.71
CA ALA A 48 4.82 9.26 -10.99
C ALA A 48 4.47 10.75 -11.16
N PRO A 49 5.40 11.59 -11.66
CA PRO A 49 6.70 11.26 -12.25
C PRO A 49 7.87 11.24 -11.26
N ASP A 50 7.62 11.35 -9.95
CA ASP A 50 8.67 11.48 -8.95
C ASP A 50 9.47 10.17 -8.77
N PRO A 51 10.74 10.26 -8.36
CA PRO A 51 11.55 9.09 -8.10
C PRO A 51 11.08 8.36 -6.83
N LYS A 52 11.40 7.07 -6.75
CA LYS A 52 11.18 6.24 -5.56
C LYS A 52 11.81 6.87 -4.31
N ASP A 53 11.02 7.05 -3.26
CA ASP A 53 11.43 7.61 -1.97
C ASP A 53 11.14 6.66 -0.82
N GLU A 54 11.90 6.76 0.27
CA GLU A 54 11.74 5.93 1.45
C GLU A 54 10.54 6.43 2.28
N ILE A 55 9.65 5.50 2.64
CA ILE A 55 8.51 5.76 3.53
C ILE A 55 8.97 5.75 4.98
N GLU A 56 8.47 6.67 5.77
CA GLU A 56 8.66 6.73 7.22
C GLU A 56 7.31 6.55 7.97
N PHE A 57 7.39 6.32 9.27
CA PHE A 57 6.21 6.28 10.15
C PHE A 57 5.48 7.64 10.13
N GLU A 58 4.15 7.60 10.10
CA GLU A 58 3.25 8.75 9.96
C GLU A 58 3.28 9.47 8.59
N ASP A 59 4.03 8.96 7.61
CA ASP A 59 3.95 9.50 6.26
C ASP A 59 2.55 9.30 5.68
N ALA A 60 2.04 10.33 5.00
CA ALA A 60 0.79 10.26 4.28
C ALA A 60 0.94 9.34 3.04
N VAL A 61 -0.15 8.66 2.70
CA VAL A 61 -0.25 7.80 1.52
C VAL A 61 -1.26 8.41 0.56
N TYR A 62 -0.99 8.35 -0.73
CA TYR A 62 -1.74 9.04 -1.76
C TYR A 62 -2.35 8.09 -2.80
N MET A 63 -3.35 8.60 -3.51
CA MET A 63 -3.91 7.92 -4.68
C MET A 63 -2.85 7.83 -5.80
N ASN A 64 -2.86 6.72 -6.57
CA ASN A 64 -1.89 6.37 -7.60
C ASN A 64 -0.45 6.14 -7.05
N GLU A 65 -0.30 5.99 -5.76
CA GLU A 65 0.97 5.66 -5.15
C GLU A 65 1.24 4.16 -5.25
N VAL A 66 2.47 3.84 -5.66
CA VAL A 66 3.03 2.48 -5.62
C VAL A 66 3.84 2.35 -4.33
N VAL A 67 3.45 1.41 -3.47
CA VAL A 67 4.13 1.14 -2.20
C VAL A 67 4.80 -0.22 -2.25
N GLU A 68 6.06 -0.29 -1.83
CA GLU A 68 6.88 -1.50 -1.83
C GLU A 68 7.57 -1.69 -0.48
N THR A 69 7.60 -2.92 0.02
CA THR A 69 8.40 -3.30 1.19
C THR A 69 9.68 -4.03 0.76
N GLY A 70 10.70 -4.01 1.61
CA GLY A 70 11.94 -4.76 1.42
C GLY A 70 11.91 -6.14 2.05
N GLU A 71 13.06 -6.80 2.02
CA GLU A 71 13.31 -8.05 2.72
C GLU A 71 13.19 -7.85 4.25
N GLU A 72 12.67 -8.84 4.97
CA GLU A 72 12.41 -8.79 6.42
C GLU A 72 11.63 -7.53 6.87
N SER A 73 10.83 -6.96 5.98
CA SER A 73 10.13 -5.70 6.20
C SER A 73 8.62 -5.92 6.30
N ALA A 74 7.95 -5.00 6.99
CA ALA A 74 6.50 -4.95 7.07
C ALA A 74 6.01 -3.51 7.12
N LEU A 75 4.84 -3.26 6.58
CA LEU A 75 4.20 -1.96 6.56
C LEU A 75 2.71 -2.09 6.88
N VAL A 76 2.18 -1.20 7.69
CA VAL A 76 0.74 -1.07 7.93
C VAL A 76 0.28 0.30 7.45
N ILE A 77 -0.60 0.31 6.48
CA ILE A 77 -1.29 1.51 6.01
C ILE A 77 -2.68 1.53 6.64
N LYS A 78 -3.04 2.65 7.25
CA LYS A 78 -4.39 2.93 7.71
C LYS A 78 -5.00 4.02 6.85
N PHE A 79 -6.09 3.70 6.17
CA PHE A 79 -6.83 4.64 5.35
C PHE A 79 -7.78 5.50 6.17
N SER A 80 -8.22 6.63 5.59
CA SER A 80 -9.08 7.61 6.26
C SER A 80 -10.45 7.05 6.65
N ASP A 81 -10.95 6.00 5.97
CA ASP A 81 -12.17 5.28 6.31
C ASP A 81 -12.00 4.26 7.46
N GLY A 82 -10.79 4.14 8.00
CA GLY A 82 -10.41 3.19 9.04
C GLY A 82 -10.04 1.79 8.53
N SER A 83 -10.14 1.52 7.21
CA SER A 83 -9.61 0.28 6.64
C SER A 83 -8.10 0.20 6.83
N LYS A 84 -7.57 -1.04 6.87
CA LYS A 84 -6.12 -1.27 7.04
C LYS A 84 -5.60 -2.27 6.02
N LEU A 85 -4.43 -1.98 5.50
CA LEU A 85 -3.66 -2.88 4.65
C LEU A 85 -2.31 -3.14 5.30
N THR A 86 -2.05 -4.41 5.64
CA THR A 86 -0.73 -4.87 6.09
C THR A 86 -0.03 -5.51 4.91
N LEU A 87 1.22 -5.10 4.69
CA LEU A 87 2.14 -5.67 3.70
C LEU A 87 3.20 -6.48 4.43
N GLY A 88 3.46 -7.70 3.95
CA GLY A 88 4.61 -8.52 4.34
C GLY A 88 5.89 -8.07 3.64
N GLU A 89 6.92 -8.91 3.69
CA GLU A 89 8.19 -8.67 3.02
C GLU A 89 8.08 -8.76 1.49
N ASN A 90 8.92 -8.01 0.77
CA ASN A 90 9.00 -7.98 -0.69
C ASN A 90 7.65 -7.75 -1.41
N ALA A 91 6.70 -7.13 -0.71
CA ALA A 91 5.37 -6.88 -1.23
C ALA A 91 5.33 -5.59 -2.06
N LYS A 92 4.40 -5.55 -3.03
CA LYS A 92 4.14 -4.39 -3.87
C LYS A 92 2.64 -4.19 -4.07
N VAL A 93 2.17 -2.98 -3.82
CA VAL A 93 0.76 -2.57 -3.97
C VAL A 93 0.66 -1.24 -4.71
N VAL A 94 -0.43 -1.07 -5.44
CA VAL A 94 -0.85 0.21 -6.02
C VAL A 94 -2.15 0.65 -5.37
N ILE A 95 -2.23 1.90 -4.96
CA ILE A 95 -3.46 2.52 -4.45
C ILE A 95 -4.14 3.22 -5.62
N ASP A 96 -5.01 2.47 -6.35
CA ASP A 96 -5.53 2.92 -7.63
C ASP A 96 -6.56 4.05 -7.48
N ARG A 97 -7.53 3.85 -6.57
CA ARG A 97 -8.62 4.79 -6.35
C ARG A 97 -9.00 4.84 -4.88
N TYR A 98 -9.20 6.03 -4.40
CA TYR A 98 -9.74 6.24 -3.07
C TYR A 98 -10.55 7.52 -3.03
N VAL A 99 -11.84 7.39 -2.71
CA VAL A 99 -12.74 8.50 -2.44
C VAL A 99 -13.45 8.16 -1.13
N TYR A 100 -13.30 8.99 -0.15
CA TYR A 100 -14.00 8.81 1.12
C TYR A 100 -14.72 10.11 1.51
N ASN A 101 -16.04 10.01 1.58
CA ASN A 101 -16.92 11.08 2.04
C ASN A 101 -17.74 10.52 3.20
N PRO A 102 -17.44 10.87 4.46
CA PRO A 102 -18.18 10.38 5.62
C PRO A 102 -19.66 10.69 5.49
N GLY A 103 -20.50 9.64 5.41
CA GLY A 103 -21.95 9.76 5.23
C GLY A 103 -22.42 10.06 3.80
N GLY A 104 -21.51 10.15 2.83
CA GLY A 104 -21.81 10.34 1.40
C GLY A 104 -21.90 9.01 0.63
N ALA A 105 -22.71 9.00 -0.44
CA ALA A 105 -22.91 7.82 -1.30
C ALA A 105 -21.72 7.56 -2.26
N ASP A 106 -20.80 8.51 -2.44
CA ASP A 106 -19.76 8.48 -3.47
C ASP A 106 -18.43 7.88 -3.00
N SER A 107 -18.40 7.29 -1.80
CA SER A 107 -17.19 6.64 -1.29
C SER A 107 -16.85 5.39 -2.10
N ALA A 108 -15.57 5.22 -2.47
CA ALA A 108 -15.08 4.06 -3.20
C ALA A 108 -13.58 3.84 -2.93
N GLN A 109 -13.16 2.58 -2.91
CA GLN A 109 -11.76 2.18 -2.77
C GLN A 109 -11.41 1.10 -3.78
N ALA A 110 -10.27 1.24 -4.47
CA ALA A 110 -9.69 0.20 -5.31
C ALA A 110 -8.20 0.11 -5.03
N ILE A 111 -7.72 -1.13 -4.83
CA ILE A 111 -6.31 -1.42 -4.51
C ILE A 111 -5.86 -2.59 -5.38
N THR A 112 -4.69 -2.47 -6.03
CA THR A 112 -4.08 -3.56 -6.79
C THR A 112 -2.88 -4.13 -6.02
N LEU A 113 -3.02 -5.37 -5.56
CA LEU A 113 -1.96 -6.17 -4.94
C LEU A 113 -1.15 -6.82 -6.05
N THR A 114 0.10 -6.39 -6.25
CA THR A 114 0.93 -6.84 -7.38
C THR A 114 1.70 -8.12 -7.06
N LYS A 115 2.33 -8.18 -5.89
CA LYS A 115 3.06 -9.34 -5.38
C LYS A 115 3.28 -9.23 -3.87
N GLY A 116 3.47 -10.36 -3.20
CA GLY A 116 3.74 -10.45 -1.77
C GLY A 116 2.54 -10.91 -0.96
N ALA A 117 2.71 -10.90 0.36
CA ALA A 117 1.67 -11.27 1.30
C ALA A 117 0.97 -10.02 1.85
N PHE A 118 -0.36 -10.08 1.93
CA PHE A 118 -1.19 -8.96 2.38
C PHE A 118 -2.28 -9.41 3.34
N ARG A 119 -2.66 -8.51 4.24
CA ARG A 119 -3.89 -8.61 5.01
C ARG A 119 -4.67 -7.32 4.85
N PHE A 120 -5.92 -7.44 4.45
CA PHE A 120 -6.84 -6.32 4.32
C PHE A 120 -7.95 -6.45 5.36
N LEU A 121 -8.18 -5.37 6.11
CA LEU A 121 -9.30 -5.21 7.02
C LEU A 121 -10.17 -4.05 6.52
N SER A 122 -11.43 -4.31 6.22
CA SER A 122 -12.34 -3.29 5.71
C SER A 122 -12.70 -2.23 6.75
N GLY A 123 -12.86 -0.99 6.30
CA GLY A 123 -13.28 0.16 7.10
C GLY A 123 -14.76 0.51 6.95
N SER A 124 -15.06 1.80 6.93
CA SER A 124 -16.43 2.35 6.87
C SER A 124 -16.96 2.60 5.46
N ILE A 125 -16.13 2.53 4.40
CA ILE A 125 -16.61 2.57 3.02
C ILE A 125 -17.61 1.43 2.79
N PRO A 126 -18.77 1.67 2.12
CA PRO A 126 -19.72 0.62 1.77
C PRO A 126 -19.03 -0.53 1.03
N LYS A 127 -19.32 -1.76 1.43
CA LYS A 127 -18.53 -2.94 1.02
C LYS A 127 -18.63 -3.22 -0.47
N ASP A 128 -19.75 -2.91 -1.09
CA ASP A 128 -19.98 -2.98 -2.55
C ASP A 128 -19.18 -1.93 -3.34
N LYS A 129 -18.52 -1.00 -2.66
CA LYS A 129 -17.67 0.06 -3.22
C LYS A 129 -16.16 -0.17 -2.99
N VAL A 130 -15.80 -1.32 -2.43
CA VAL A 130 -14.41 -1.71 -2.22
C VAL A 130 -14.05 -2.84 -3.17
N GLU A 131 -13.06 -2.61 -4.00
CA GLU A 131 -12.50 -3.58 -4.95
C GLU A 131 -11.03 -3.83 -4.66
N ILE A 132 -10.64 -5.10 -4.58
CA ILE A 132 -9.24 -5.50 -4.51
C ILE A 132 -8.91 -6.29 -5.77
N LYS A 133 -7.82 -5.95 -6.42
CA LYS A 133 -7.32 -6.63 -7.63
C LYS A 133 -6.00 -7.31 -7.36
N THR A 134 -5.80 -8.44 -8.01
CA THR A 134 -4.51 -9.10 -8.16
C THR A 134 -4.26 -9.36 -9.64
N PRO A 135 -3.09 -9.82 -10.07
CA PRO A 135 -2.88 -10.21 -11.46
C PRO A 135 -3.86 -11.30 -11.96
N ALA A 136 -4.31 -12.18 -11.04
CA ALA A 136 -5.16 -13.32 -11.40
C ALA A 136 -6.66 -13.03 -11.28
N VAL A 137 -7.12 -12.27 -10.28
CA VAL A 137 -8.54 -12.14 -9.94
C VAL A 137 -8.91 -10.71 -9.52
N SER A 138 -10.21 -10.40 -9.62
CA SER A 138 -10.85 -9.23 -9.01
C SER A 138 -11.73 -9.66 -7.85
N ILE A 139 -11.70 -8.95 -6.73
CA ILE A 139 -12.37 -9.31 -5.49
C ILE A 139 -13.26 -8.17 -5.03
N GLY A 140 -14.56 -8.44 -4.97
CA GLY A 140 -15.55 -7.63 -4.28
C GLY A 140 -15.74 -8.12 -2.85
N ILE A 141 -15.85 -7.20 -1.88
CA ILE A 141 -15.94 -7.56 -0.46
C ILE A 141 -17.32 -7.32 0.13
N ARG A 142 -17.68 -8.14 1.12
CA ARG A 142 -18.91 -7.99 1.91
C ARG A 142 -18.61 -7.98 3.41
N GLY A 143 -17.89 -6.92 3.87
CA GLY A 143 -17.51 -6.77 5.28
C GLY A 143 -16.47 -7.80 5.70
N THR A 144 -15.17 -7.54 5.44
CA THR A 144 -14.21 -8.62 5.38
C THR A 144 -12.91 -8.33 6.08
N GLU A 145 -12.31 -9.40 6.52
CA GLU A 145 -10.90 -9.55 6.77
C GLU A 145 -10.38 -10.63 5.80
N LEU A 146 -9.48 -10.22 4.91
CA LEU A 146 -8.91 -11.05 3.87
C LEU A 146 -7.40 -11.14 4.02
N VAL A 147 -6.84 -12.29 3.66
CA VAL A 147 -5.40 -12.48 3.51
C VAL A 147 -5.09 -13.00 2.10
N PHE A 148 -3.97 -12.54 1.56
CA PHE A 148 -3.53 -12.82 0.20
C PHE A 148 -2.08 -13.26 0.19
N ASP A 149 -1.76 -14.17 -0.71
CA ASP A 149 -0.40 -14.44 -1.18
C ASP A 149 -0.40 -14.32 -2.70
N VAL A 150 0.36 -13.35 -3.21
CA VAL A 150 0.49 -13.07 -4.65
C VAL A 150 1.94 -13.34 -5.05
N ALA A 151 2.16 -14.39 -5.80
CA ALA A 151 3.47 -14.77 -6.29
C ALA A 151 3.97 -13.81 -7.38
N GLU A 152 5.27 -13.84 -7.67
CA GLU A 152 5.87 -12.99 -8.72
C GLU A 152 5.33 -13.26 -10.13
N ASP A 153 4.91 -14.49 -10.41
CA ASP A 153 4.27 -14.89 -11.67
C ASP A 153 2.79 -14.50 -11.77
N GLY A 154 2.22 -13.95 -10.68
CA GLY A 154 0.84 -13.52 -10.58
C GLY A 154 -0.12 -14.58 -10.02
N GLN A 155 0.33 -15.82 -9.73
CA GLN A 155 -0.50 -16.77 -9.00
C GLN A 155 -0.97 -16.14 -7.69
N THR A 156 -2.25 -16.29 -7.39
CA THR A 156 -2.88 -15.67 -6.22
C THR A 156 -3.59 -16.73 -5.39
N GLU A 157 -3.25 -16.80 -4.10
CA GLU A 157 -4.06 -17.48 -3.08
C GLU A 157 -4.75 -16.42 -2.21
N MET A 158 -6.05 -16.57 -1.97
CA MET A 158 -6.82 -15.68 -1.11
C MET A 158 -7.63 -16.50 -0.12
N SER A 159 -7.70 -16.04 1.11
CA SER A 159 -8.53 -16.62 2.17
C SER A 159 -9.35 -15.55 2.87
N THR A 160 -10.58 -15.90 3.22
CA THR A 160 -11.48 -15.07 4.03
C THR A 160 -11.35 -15.47 5.49
N ILE A 161 -11.01 -14.52 6.36
CA ILE A 161 -10.94 -14.71 7.82
C ILE A 161 -12.28 -14.37 8.45
N ALA A 162 -12.87 -13.25 8.01
CA ALA A 162 -14.18 -12.80 8.49
C ALA A 162 -14.97 -12.16 7.33
N GLY A 163 -16.30 -12.22 7.39
CA GLY A 163 -17.18 -11.69 6.35
C GLY A 163 -17.26 -12.62 5.13
N GLN A 164 -17.35 -12.06 3.93
CA GLN A 164 -17.51 -12.80 2.67
C GLN A 164 -16.86 -12.05 1.54
N ALA A 165 -16.29 -12.75 0.56
CA ALA A 165 -15.72 -12.16 -0.66
C ALA A 165 -16.28 -12.84 -1.90
N ASP A 166 -16.61 -12.06 -2.93
CA ASP A 166 -16.93 -12.54 -4.26
C ASP A 166 -15.70 -12.38 -5.15
N VAL A 167 -15.13 -13.47 -5.59
CA VAL A 167 -13.88 -13.52 -6.37
C VAL A 167 -14.22 -13.86 -7.82
N THR A 168 -13.79 -13.00 -8.74
CA THR A 168 -14.03 -13.15 -10.18
C THR A 168 -12.70 -13.37 -10.89
N ASP A 169 -12.63 -14.43 -11.68
CA ASP A 169 -11.45 -14.76 -12.48
C ASP A 169 -11.43 -14.06 -13.87
N GLY A 170 -10.43 -14.39 -14.69
CA GLY A 170 -10.26 -13.76 -16.00
C GLY A 170 -11.30 -14.17 -17.04
N ASP A 171 -11.98 -15.30 -16.87
CA ASP A 171 -13.06 -15.77 -17.73
C ASP A 171 -14.43 -15.21 -17.28
N GLY A 172 -14.49 -14.50 -16.15
CA GLY A 172 -15.70 -13.92 -15.57
C GLY A 172 -16.48 -14.90 -14.68
N GLU A 173 -15.90 -16.06 -14.35
CA GLU A 173 -16.45 -16.96 -13.34
C GLU A 173 -16.32 -16.28 -11.96
N THR A 174 -17.41 -16.29 -11.19
CA THR A 174 -17.43 -15.71 -9.84
C THR A 174 -17.72 -16.78 -8.81
N LEU A 175 -16.83 -16.86 -7.80
CA LEU A 175 -16.98 -17.77 -6.67
C LEU A 175 -17.04 -16.97 -5.37
N THR A 176 -17.98 -17.33 -4.52
CA THR A 176 -18.09 -16.75 -3.18
C THR A 176 -17.23 -17.53 -2.19
N VAL A 177 -16.41 -16.81 -1.42
CA VAL A 177 -15.48 -17.36 -0.42
C VAL A 177 -15.93 -16.89 0.97
N ASN A 178 -16.37 -17.84 1.78
CA ASN A 178 -16.88 -17.62 3.14
C ASN A 178 -15.73 -17.68 4.17
N PRO A 179 -15.99 -17.34 5.46
CA PRO A 179 -15.00 -17.46 6.52
C PRO A 179 -14.40 -18.87 6.61
N ASP A 180 -13.08 -18.92 6.85
CA ASP A 180 -12.26 -20.15 6.85
C ASP A 180 -12.19 -20.87 5.49
N GLU A 181 -12.57 -20.20 4.40
CA GLU A 181 -12.43 -20.72 3.04
C GLU A 181 -11.31 -20.00 2.29
N SER A 182 -10.75 -20.69 1.28
CA SER A 182 -9.71 -20.14 0.39
C SER A 182 -9.97 -20.55 -1.06
N ILE A 183 -9.44 -19.73 -1.97
CA ILE A 183 -9.41 -19.96 -3.41
C ILE A 183 -8.01 -19.65 -3.95
N GLU A 184 -7.63 -20.38 -4.98
CA GLU A 184 -6.39 -20.20 -5.70
C GLU A 184 -6.69 -19.92 -7.19
N ALA A 185 -5.98 -18.95 -7.76
CA ALA A 185 -6.05 -18.63 -9.19
C ALA A 185 -4.63 -18.55 -9.78
N GLY A 186 -4.46 -19.09 -10.98
CA GLY A 186 -3.17 -19.12 -11.65
C GLY A 186 -2.84 -17.82 -12.41
N PRO A 187 -1.59 -17.71 -12.90
CA PRO A 187 -1.16 -16.57 -13.71
C PRO A 187 -1.91 -16.44 -15.04
N ASP A 188 -2.55 -17.50 -15.51
CA ASP A 188 -3.47 -17.51 -16.67
C ASP A 188 -4.86 -16.92 -16.34
N ARG A 189 -5.02 -16.38 -15.13
CA ARG A 189 -6.23 -15.74 -14.61
C ARG A 189 -7.44 -16.69 -14.50
N ARG A 190 -7.18 -17.96 -14.19
CA ARG A 190 -8.22 -18.99 -13.98
C ARG A 190 -8.11 -19.61 -12.61
N PHE A 191 -9.26 -19.97 -12.05
CA PHE A 191 -9.28 -20.71 -10.79
C PHE A 191 -8.57 -22.07 -10.89
N ARG A 192 -7.83 -22.41 -9.84
CA ARG A 192 -7.14 -23.72 -9.70
C ARG A 192 -7.98 -24.74 -8.94
N GLY A 193 -9.28 -24.68 -9.10
CA GLY A 193 -10.22 -25.58 -8.49
C GLY A 193 -11.32 -24.87 -7.71
N LYS A 194 -12.03 -25.62 -6.87
CA LYS A 194 -13.16 -25.11 -6.07
C LYS A 194 -12.66 -24.45 -4.78
N VAL A 195 -13.48 -23.59 -4.21
CA VAL A 195 -13.31 -23.06 -2.86
C VAL A 195 -13.11 -24.20 -1.85
N ARG A 196 -12.09 -24.09 -1.01
CA ARG A 196 -11.69 -25.11 -0.03
C ARG A 196 -11.79 -24.57 1.38
N LYS A 197 -12.26 -25.43 2.33
CA LYS A 197 -12.10 -25.12 3.76
C LYS A 197 -10.64 -25.28 4.14
N ARG A 198 -9.97 -24.17 4.42
CA ARG A 198 -8.55 -24.17 4.79
C ARG A 198 -8.24 -22.95 5.65
N ARG A 199 -7.74 -23.18 6.85
CA ARG A 199 -7.12 -22.11 7.62
C ARG A 199 -5.71 -21.87 7.05
N HIS A 200 -5.61 -20.95 6.10
CA HIS A 200 -4.32 -20.41 5.73
C HIS A 200 -4.03 -19.17 6.59
N VAL A 201 -3.22 -19.38 7.59
CA VAL A 201 -2.40 -18.29 8.10
C VAL A 201 -1.27 -18.17 7.08
N ILE A 202 -1.34 -17.19 6.20
CA ILE A 202 -0.24 -16.87 5.31
C ILE A 202 0.95 -16.56 6.22
N ARG A 203 1.97 -17.41 6.15
CA ARG A 203 3.10 -17.39 7.08
C ARG A 203 3.80 -16.03 7.09
N SER A 204 3.94 -15.41 5.92
CA SER A 204 4.54 -14.09 5.75
C SER A 204 3.74 -12.97 6.43
N ILE A 205 2.41 -13.05 6.47
CA ILE A 205 1.58 -12.09 7.21
C ILE A 205 1.71 -12.28 8.71
N ALA A 206 1.71 -13.53 9.20
CA ALA A 206 1.95 -13.79 10.61
C ALA A 206 3.34 -13.30 11.07
N ILE A 207 4.36 -13.43 10.20
CA ILE A 207 5.70 -12.87 10.44
C ILE A 207 5.64 -11.35 10.45
N ALA A 208 4.99 -10.71 9.48
CA ALA A 208 4.85 -9.25 9.41
C ALA A 208 4.17 -8.68 10.65
N GLU A 209 3.07 -9.30 11.09
CA GLU A 209 2.38 -8.90 12.33
C GLU A 209 3.24 -9.14 13.58
N GLY A 210 3.99 -10.23 13.61
CA GLY A 210 4.96 -10.50 14.67
C GLY A 210 6.08 -9.47 14.72
N LEU A 211 6.60 -9.03 13.58
CA LEU A 211 7.61 -7.97 13.49
C LEU A 211 7.05 -6.62 13.98
N VAL A 212 5.84 -6.26 13.55
CA VAL A 212 5.15 -5.03 13.99
C VAL A 212 4.91 -5.07 15.50
N ALA A 213 4.42 -6.19 16.04
CA ALA A 213 4.18 -6.36 17.47
C ALA A 213 5.48 -6.31 18.28
N ALA A 214 6.56 -6.91 17.78
CA ALA A 214 7.87 -6.89 18.41
C ALA A 214 8.44 -5.47 18.44
N ARG A 215 8.26 -4.67 17.38
CA ARG A 215 8.69 -3.27 17.37
C ARG A 215 7.95 -2.43 18.40
N LYS A 216 6.63 -2.60 18.55
CA LYS A 216 5.85 -1.91 19.60
C LYS A 216 6.34 -2.22 21.02
N ARG A 217 6.82 -3.45 21.23
CA ARG A 217 7.34 -3.91 22.53
C ARG A 217 8.77 -3.46 22.81
N TRP A 218 9.59 -3.21 21.75
CA TRP A 218 10.98 -2.75 21.83
C TRP A 218 11.28 -1.63 20.82
N PRO A 219 10.84 -0.40 21.09
CA PRO A 219 10.97 0.72 20.13
C PRO A 219 12.42 1.13 19.83
N GLU A 220 13.38 0.72 20.66
CA GLU A 220 14.77 1.18 20.54
C GLU A 220 15.69 0.34 19.65
N ARG A 221 15.23 -0.78 19.09
CA ARG A 221 16.01 -1.53 18.11
C ARG A 221 15.99 -0.84 16.74
N LYS A 222 16.71 0.29 16.65
CA LYS A 222 17.02 0.88 15.34
C LYS A 222 17.90 -0.09 14.56
N PRO A 223 17.54 -0.49 13.33
CA PRO A 223 18.39 -1.36 12.52
C PRO A 223 19.78 -0.72 12.34
N ARG A 224 20.84 -1.49 12.54
CA ARG A 224 22.24 -1.03 12.35
C ARG A 224 22.53 -0.57 10.92
N LEU A 225 21.69 -0.91 9.96
CA LEU A 225 21.78 -0.56 8.53
C LEU A 225 21.54 0.92 8.21
N ARG A 226 20.78 1.68 9.02
CA ARG A 226 20.61 3.14 8.79
C ARG A 226 21.91 3.92 8.72
N ARG A 227 22.99 3.46 9.40
CA ARG A 227 24.31 4.11 9.36
C ARG A 227 25.07 3.88 8.03
N ALA A 228 24.91 2.73 7.39
CA ALA A 228 25.64 2.39 6.17
C ALA A 228 25.11 3.15 4.95
N VAL A 229 23.78 3.26 4.80
CA VAL A 229 23.15 3.97 3.67
C VAL A 229 23.37 5.48 3.75
N ARG A 230 23.26 6.09 4.95
CA ARG A 230 23.59 7.51 5.15
C ARG A 230 25.05 7.84 4.87
N ARG A 231 25.98 6.92 5.21
CA ARG A 231 27.40 7.08 4.97
C ARG A 231 27.76 7.05 3.49
N ASN A 232 27.05 6.23 2.71
CA ASN A 232 27.24 6.13 1.26
C ASN A 232 26.65 7.33 0.51
N ARG A 233 25.53 7.89 0.95
CA ARG A 233 24.95 9.13 0.39
C ARG A 233 25.86 10.36 0.63
N ARG A 234 26.45 10.50 1.82
CA ARG A 234 27.41 11.58 2.10
C ARG A 234 28.65 11.47 1.23
N ARG A 235 29.24 10.29 1.06
CA ARG A 235 30.39 10.08 0.15
C ARG A 235 30.09 10.41 -1.32
N LYS A 236 28.87 10.12 -1.82
CA LYS A 236 28.46 10.49 -3.18
C LYS A 236 28.20 11.99 -3.34
N ALA A 237 27.75 12.69 -2.31
CA ALA A 237 27.57 14.14 -2.34
C ALA A 237 28.92 14.87 -2.36
N ASP A 238 29.89 14.42 -1.56
CA ASP A 238 31.24 15.00 -1.49
C ASP A 238 32.03 14.81 -2.81
N LEU A 239 31.80 13.72 -3.56
CA LEU A 239 32.41 13.47 -4.85
C LEU A 239 31.82 14.29 -6.01
N ARG A 240 30.70 15.00 -5.80
CA ARG A 240 30.04 15.85 -6.81
C ARG A 240 30.21 17.35 -6.57
N ALA A 241 30.94 17.75 -5.53
CA ALA A 241 31.25 19.15 -5.31
C ALA A 241 32.34 19.59 -6.34
N PRO A 242 32.10 20.61 -7.19
CA PRO A 242 33.12 21.09 -8.10
C PRO A 242 34.25 21.72 -7.28
N HIS A 243 35.47 21.26 -7.53
CA HIS A 243 36.66 21.93 -7.00
C HIS A 243 36.67 23.38 -7.47
N ARG A 244 36.34 24.32 -6.59
CA ARG A 244 36.69 25.73 -6.81
C ARG A 244 38.20 25.83 -6.72
N ARG A 245 38.85 26.03 -7.89
CA ARG A 245 40.23 26.51 -7.94
C ARG A 245 40.21 27.97 -7.56
N PHE A 246 41.03 28.32 -6.58
CA PHE A 246 41.48 29.69 -6.32
C PHE A 246 42.46 30.11 -7.39
#